data_0bfbcf07aa5c2ec46c8be5e7b3b335ec
#
_entry.id   0bfbcf07aa5c2ec46c8be5e7b3b335ec
#
_cell.length_a   1.000
_cell.length_b   1.000
_cell.length_c   1.000
_cell.angle_alpha   90.00
_cell.angle_beta   90.00
_cell.angle_gamma   90.00
#
_symmetry.space_group_name_H-M   'P 1'
#
loop_
_entity.id
_entity.type
_entity.pdbx_description
1 polymer ?
#
loop_
_entity_poly.entity_id
_entity_poly.type
_entity_poly.pdbx_seq_one_letter_code
_entity_poly.pdbx_strand_id
1 'polypeptide(L)'
;MSTNEAELATPEPRAGTRTMRFGEGRISGYLSALFGVSSLLGMLCFIFPEWLTTPDLRESLYTFEFARNLLWFGIVFAFTMGIVSFILSPQKKLSATGIGSAFIAVLLGAFNVQERVVADSPVSFGLDWFVISLVFSMAIFIPLEKAFARHPLAVMRPGWRTDLTYFFVSHLLIQFFLLFTNIVQTDWLAWAHSASVTLFAQSLPIWMQFLACVFIADLFQSVTHRWYHSNPWFWKFHSIHHSSKNMDWLAGSR
;
A
#
# COMPACT_ATOMS: atom_id res chain seq x y z
N MET A 1 -52.68 20.45 31.40
CA MET A 1 -52.46 19.45 30.32
C MET A 1 -51.76 20.18 29.17
N SER A 2 -50.45 20.09 29.14
CA SER A 2 -49.62 20.68 28.08
C SER A 2 -48.84 19.51 27.50
N THR A 3 -49.25 19.08 26.32
CA THR A 3 -48.59 18.04 25.52
C THR A 3 -47.38 18.63 24.85
N ASN A 4 -46.20 18.35 25.38
CA ASN A 4 -44.93 18.56 24.67
C ASN A 4 -44.88 17.52 23.53
N GLU A 5 -45.25 17.92 22.34
CA GLU A 5 -44.82 17.25 21.12
C GLU A 5 -43.34 17.54 20.92
N ALA A 6 -42.48 16.61 21.34
CA ALA A 6 -41.09 16.58 20.92
C ALA A 6 -41.07 16.36 19.42
N GLU A 7 -40.89 17.45 18.68
CA GLU A 7 -40.66 17.48 17.25
C GLU A 7 -39.46 16.54 16.95
N LEU A 8 -39.76 15.37 16.44
CA LEU A 8 -38.77 14.43 15.90
C LEU A 8 -38.03 15.13 14.78
N ALA A 9 -36.92 15.79 15.12
CA ALA A 9 -36.03 16.36 14.13
C ALA A 9 -35.59 15.24 13.18
N THR A 10 -36.13 15.28 11.96
CA THR A 10 -35.65 14.43 10.86
C THR A 10 -34.15 14.68 10.73
N PRO A 11 -33.31 13.63 10.77
CA PRO A 11 -31.87 13.82 10.64
C PRO A 11 -31.60 14.51 9.32
N GLU A 12 -30.92 15.66 9.36
CA GLU A 12 -30.46 16.34 8.16
C GLU A 12 -29.76 15.35 7.23
N PRO A 13 -30.01 15.38 5.93
CA PRO A 13 -29.34 14.48 5.00
C PRO A 13 -27.84 14.71 5.12
N ARG A 14 -27.14 13.71 5.67
CA ARG A 14 -25.67 13.69 5.76
C ARG A 14 -25.12 14.13 4.44
N ALA A 15 -24.30 15.17 4.44
CA ALA A 15 -23.65 15.78 3.28
C ALA A 15 -23.25 14.70 2.28
N GLY A 16 -23.90 14.68 1.13
CA GLY A 16 -24.00 13.55 0.23
C GLY A 16 -22.64 12.95 -0.08
N THR A 17 -22.50 11.69 0.19
CA THR A 17 -21.49 10.85 -0.44
C THR A 17 -21.70 11.02 -1.94
N ARG A 18 -20.86 11.86 -2.57
CA ARG A 18 -20.91 12.06 -4.04
C ARG A 18 -20.60 10.71 -4.67
N THR A 19 -21.64 9.95 -5.00
CA THR A 19 -21.51 8.68 -5.70
C THR A 19 -20.79 8.93 -7.02
N MET A 20 -19.76 8.13 -7.28
CA MET A 20 -19.08 8.17 -8.57
C MET A 20 -20.07 7.69 -9.64
N ARG A 21 -20.49 8.56 -10.53
CA ARG A 21 -21.36 8.21 -11.65
C ARG A 21 -20.51 7.96 -12.89
N PHE A 22 -20.86 6.93 -13.65
CA PHE A 22 -20.28 6.71 -14.97
C PHE A 22 -20.60 7.89 -15.90
N GLY A 23 -19.64 8.31 -16.74
CA GLY A 23 -19.81 9.42 -17.67
C GLY A 23 -19.40 10.80 -17.15
N GLU A 24 -19.16 10.99 -15.84
CA GLU A 24 -18.73 12.27 -15.27
C GLU A 24 -17.22 12.51 -15.33
N GLY A 25 -16.44 11.59 -15.92
CA GLY A 25 -14.99 11.70 -16.06
C GLY A 25 -14.19 11.60 -14.77
N ARG A 26 -14.82 11.33 -13.62
CA ARG A 26 -14.13 11.22 -12.33
C ARG A 26 -13.35 9.92 -12.18
N ILE A 27 -13.96 8.80 -12.58
CA ILE A 27 -13.33 7.49 -12.54
C ILE A 27 -12.07 7.50 -13.41
N SER A 28 -12.19 7.99 -14.64
CA SER A 28 -11.06 8.12 -15.56
C SER A 28 -9.98 9.07 -15.00
N GLY A 29 -10.35 10.12 -14.27
CA GLY A 29 -9.41 11.00 -13.60
C GLY A 29 -8.62 10.32 -12.49
N TYR A 30 -9.27 9.50 -11.66
CA TYR A 30 -8.58 8.72 -10.63
C TYR A 30 -7.67 7.65 -11.24
N LEU A 31 -8.14 6.96 -12.29
CA LEU A 31 -7.32 5.99 -13.01
C LEU A 31 -6.10 6.66 -13.66
N SER A 32 -6.29 7.81 -14.31
CA SER A 32 -5.17 8.58 -14.85
C SER A 32 -4.16 8.97 -13.80
N ALA A 33 -4.61 9.52 -12.66
CA ALA A 33 -3.72 9.92 -11.58
C ALA A 33 -2.97 8.71 -10.99
N LEU A 34 -3.67 7.59 -10.77
CA LEU A 34 -3.06 6.37 -10.25
C LEU A 34 -1.98 5.86 -11.20
N PHE A 35 -2.32 5.61 -12.46
CA PHE A 35 -1.37 5.05 -13.41
C PHE A 35 -0.24 6.02 -13.78
N GLY A 36 -0.52 7.32 -13.86
CA GLY A 36 0.49 8.33 -14.13
C GLY A 36 1.51 8.45 -13.00
N VAL A 37 1.06 8.52 -11.75
CA VAL A 37 1.96 8.56 -10.59
C VAL A 37 2.72 7.25 -10.45
N SER A 38 2.06 6.10 -10.59
CA SER A 38 2.73 4.79 -10.55
C SER A 38 3.79 4.65 -11.64
N SER A 39 3.53 5.15 -12.84
CA SER A 39 4.50 5.15 -13.93
C SER A 39 5.71 6.05 -13.64
N LEU A 40 5.48 7.21 -13.03
CA LEU A 40 6.58 8.07 -12.61
C LEU A 40 7.42 7.41 -11.52
N LEU A 41 6.80 6.80 -10.51
CA LEU A 41 7.50 6.06 -9.48
C LEU A 41 8.25 4.84 -10.07
N GLY A 42 7.62 4.11 -10.98
CA GLY A 42 8.26 3.01 -11.72
C GLY A 42 9.47 3.49 -12.53
N MET A 43 9.38 4.65 -13.18
CA MET A 43 10.54 5.22 -13.87
C MET A 43 11.69 5.55 -12.93
N LEU A 44 11.39 6.08 -11.73
CA LEU A 44 12.42 6.30 -10.71
C LEU A 44 13.07 4.98 -10.26
N CYS A 45 12.31 3.89 -10.16
CA CYS A 45 12.86 2.56 -9.90
C CYS A 45 13.84 2.09 -11.00
N PHE A 46 13.58 2.41 -12.26
CA PHE A 46 14.52 2.13 -13.35
C PHE A 46 15.78 3.03 -13.33
N ILE A 47 15.66 4.26 -12.83
CA ILE A 47 16.82 5.17 -12.69
C ILE A 47 17.69 4.77 -11.51
N PHE A 48 17.08 4.41 -10.38
CA PHE A 48 17.75 4.12 -9.11
C PHE A 48 17.37 2.72 -8.59
N PRO A 49 17.61 1.63 -9.35
CA PRO A 49 17.15 0.30 -8.98
C PRO A 49 17.75 -0.20 -7.68
N GLU A 50 19.02 0.12 -7.39
CA GLU A 50 19.74 -0.33 -6.19
C GLU A 50 19.05 0.18 -4.89
N TRP A 51 18.43 1.37 -4.95
CA TRP A 51 17.86 2.04 -3.79
C TRP A 51 16.35 1.87 -3.68
N LEU A 52 15.66 1.80 -4.81
CA LEU A 52 14.20 1.86 -4.84
C LEU A 52 13.53 0.52 -5.07
N THR A 53 14.26 -0.50 -5.52
CA THR A 53 13.68 -1.81 -5.79
C THR A 53 14.21 -2.87 -4.83
N THR A 54 13.38 -3.87 -4.54
CA THR A 54 13.71 -4.98 -3.66
C THR A 54 14.48 -6.04 -4.45
N PRO A 55 15.69 -6.46 -4.02
CA PRO A 55 16.48 -7.46 -4.74
C PRO A 55 15.70 -8.75 -5.00
N ASP A 56 15.10 -9.32 -3.97
CA ASP A 56 14.33 -10.57 -4.09
C ASP A 56 13.20 -10.50 -5.11
N LEU A 57 12.54 -9.33 -5.25
CA LEU A 57 11.48 -9.16 -6.23
C LEU A 57 12.02 -9.07 -7.65
N ARG A 58 13.16 -8.40 -7.84
CA ARG A 58 13.81 -8.34 -9.16
C ARG A 58 14.23 -9.71 -9.67
N GLU A 59 14.65 -10.59 -8.76
CA GLU A 59 15.11 -11.93 -9.11
C GLU A 59 13.98 -12.96 -9.28
N SER A 60 12.91 -12.83 -8.49
CA SER A 60 11.90 -13.88 -8.38
C SER A 60 10.53 -13.53 -8.96
N LEU A 61 10.11 -12.26 -8.92
CA LEU A 61 8.72 -11.88 -9.19
C LEU A 61 8.52 -11.29 -10.58
N TYR A 62 9.42 -10.43 -11.03
CA TYR A 62 9.25 -9.77 -12.33
C TYR A 62 10.53 -9.70 -13.14
N THR A 63 10.39 -9.91 -14.44
CA THR A 63 11.48 -9.71 -15.38
C THR A 63 11.57 -8.23 -15.77
N PHE A 64 12.76 -7.81 -16.24
CA PHE A 64 12.96 -6.48 -16.79
C PHE A 64 11.93 -6.15 -17.89
N GLU A 65 11.69 -7.08 -18.80
CA GLU A 65 10.73 -6.89 -19.89
C GLU A 65 9.30 -6.70 -19.38
N PHE A 66 8.89 -7.49 -18.40
CA PHE A 66 7.58 -7.32 -17.77
C PHE A 66 7.43 -5.94 -17.14
N ALA A 67 8.41 -5.52 -16.32
CA ALA A 67 8.40 -4.21 -15.66
C ALA A 67 8.38 -3.05 -16.67
N ARG A 68 9.20 -3.14 -17.74
CA ARG A 68 9.22 -2.17 -18.83
C ARG A 68 7.87 -2.08 -19.56
N ASN A 69 7.28 -3.22 -19.90
CA ASN A 69 5.99 -3.24 -20.59
C ASN A 69 4.87 -2.70 -19.70
N LEU A 70 4.92 -2.98 -18.41
CA LEU A 70 3.98 -2.42 -17.42
C LEU A 70 4.12 -0.89 -17.31
N LEU A 71 5.36 -0.38 -17.31
CA LEU A 71 5.63 1.06 -17.36
C LEU A 71 5.01 1.72 -18.60
N TRP A 72 5.24 1.14 -19.77
CA TRP A 72 4.69 1.66 -21.03
C TRP A 72 3.17 1.62 -21.06
N PHE A 73 2.60 0.49 -20.65
CA PHE A 73 1.14 0.37 -20.51
C PHE A 73 0.60 1.43 -19.56
N GLY A 74 1.21 1.60 -18.40
CA GLY A 74 0.80 2.59 -17.40
C GLY A 74 0.81 4.01 -17.94
N ILE A 75 1.84 4.40 -18.68
CA ILE A 75 1.95 5.71 -19.33
C ILE A 75 0.83 5.92 -20.35
N VAL A 76 0.66 4.99 -21.29
CA VAL A 76 -0.36 5.10 -22.34
C VAL A 76 -1.75 5.13 -21.73
N PHE A 77 -2.01 4.28 -20.74
CA PHE A 77 -3.29 4.22 -20.05
C PHE A 77 -3.56 5.52 -19.25
N ALA A 78 -2.54 6.07 -18.57
CA ALA A 78 -2.66 7.34 -17.86
C ALA A 78 -3.02 8.50 -18.80
N PHE A 79 -2.37 8.61 -19.95
CA PHE A 79 -2.70 9.61 -20.96
C PHE A 79 -4.12 9.44 -21.48
N THR A 80 -4.51 8.22 -21.87
CA THR A 80 -5.84 7.94 -22.41
C THR A 80 -6.93 8.30 -21.40
N MET A 81 -6.83 7.80 -20.17
CA MET A 81 -7.79 8.09 -19.12
C MET A 81 -7.77 9.55 -18.70
N GLY A 82 -6.60 10.19 -18.76
CA GLY A 82 -6.43 11.60 -18.46
C GLY A 82 -7.12 12.50 -19.47
N ILE A 83 -6.99 12.22 -20.75
CA ILE A 83 -7.67 12.96 -21.83
C ILE A 83 -9.18 12.79 -21.69
N VAL A 84 -9.67 11.56 -21.51
CA VAL A 84 -11.09 11.30 -21.28
C VAL A 84 -11.61 12.10 -20.07
N SER A 85 -10.90 12.06 -18.97
CA SER A 85 -11.25 12.82 -17.77
C SER A 85 -11.18 14.33 -18.01
N PHE A 86 -10.19 14.79 -18.74
CA PHE A 86 -10.02 16.20 -19.06
C PHE A 86 -11.19 16.75 -19.88
N ILE A 87 -11.73 15.95 -20.80
CA ILE A 87 -12.88 16.34 -21.61
C ILE A 87 -14.17 16.31 -20.77
N LEU A 88 -14.41 15.22 -20.03
CA LEU A 88 -15.71 14.96 -19.39
C LEU A 88 -15.85 15.63 -18.00
N SER A 89 -14.77 15.79 -17.24
CA SER A 89 -14.85 16.28 -15.87
C SER A 89 -14.62 17.79 -15.76
N PRO A 90 -15.43 18.52 -14.99
CA PRO A 90 -15.15 19.92 -14.66
C PRO A 90 -13.92 20.07 -13.75
N GLN A 91 -13.57 19.03 -12.99
CA GLN A 91 -12.42 19.04 -12.08
C GLN A 91 -11.16 18.51 -12.78
N LYS A 92 -10.33 19.42 -13.28
CA LYS A 92 -9.13 19.07 -14.07
C LYS A 92 -7.92 18.58 -13.26
N LYS A 93 -7.94 18.70 -11.92
CA LYS A 93 -6.78 18.38 -11.06
C LYS A 93 -6.28 16.94 -11.22
N LEU A 94 -7.21 15.96 -11.22
CA LEU A 94 -6.84 14.55 -11.32
C LEU A 94 -6.24 14.20 -12.69
N SER A 95 -6.86 14.67 -13.76
CA SER A 95 -6.35 14.48 -15.12
C SER A 95 -4.99 15.17 -15.32
N ALA A 96 -4.85 16.39 -14.81
CA ALA A 96 -3.58 17.11 -14.87
C ALA A 96 -2.47 16.40 -14.08
N THR A 97 -2.77 15.86 -12.89
CA THR A 97 -1.81 15.05 -12.13
C THR A 97 -1.40 13.80 -12.91
N GLY A 98 -2.36 13.05 -13.44
CA GLY A 98 -2.06 11.82 -14.18
C GLY A 98 -1.26 12.06 -15.45
N ILE A 99 -1.71 12.97 -16.30
CA ILE A 99 -1.03 13.35 -17.55
C ILE A 99 0.36 13.94 -17.24
N GLY A 100 0.46 14.85 -16.27
CA GLY A 100 1.71 15.49 -15.89
C GLY A 100 2.75 14.49 -15.36
N SER A 101 2.34 13.57 -14.48
CA SER A 101 3.24 12.53 -13.97
C SER A 101 3.71 11.59 -15.07
N ALA A 102 2.80 11.13 -15.94
CA ALA A 102 3.14 10.29 -17.09
C ALA A 102 4.08 11.03 -18.06
N PHE A 103 3.84 12.31 -18.31
CA PHE A 103 4.70 13.14 -19.16
C PHE A 103 6.11 13.30 -18.57
N ILE A 104 6.23 13.53 -17.26
CA ILE A 104 7.53 13.57 -16.58
C ILE A 104 8.26 12.23 -16.73
N ALA A 105 7.57 11.09 -16.56
CA ALA A 105 8.16 9.77 -16.79
C ALA A 105 8.71 9.61 -18.22
N VAL A 106 7.99 10.11 -19.23
CA VAL A 106 8.46 10.12 -20.63
C VAL A 106 9.70 10.98 -20.79
N LEU A 107 9.71 12.19 -20.21
CA LEU A 107 10.88 13.08 -20.24
C LEU A 107 12.12 12.47 -19.56
N LEU A 108 11.92 11.66 -18.53
CA LEU A 108 12.97 10.90 -17.86
C LEU A 108 13.47 9.69 -18.68
N GLY A 109 12.91 9.44 -19.85
CA GLY A 109 13.38 8.42 -20.79
C GLY A 109 12.64 7.07 -20.69
N ALA A 110 11.39 7.03 -20.23
CA ALA A 110 10.65 5.80 -20.02
C ALA A 110 10.57 4.86 -21.25
N PHE A 111 10.63 5.39 -22.48
CA PHE A 111 10.64 4.58 -23.70
C PHE A 111 12.03 4.08 -24.10
N ASN A 112 13.09 4.58 -23.47
CA ASN A 112 14.49 4.23 -23.75
C ASN A 112 15.15 3.47 -22.59
N VAL A 113 14.35 2.92 -21.67
CA VAL A 113 14.85 2.15 -20.53
C VAL A 113 15.58 0.90 -21.02
N GLN A 114 16.81 0.71 -20.52
CA GLN A 114 17.66 -0.44 -20.84
C GLN A 114 17.93 -1.25 -19.58
N GLU A 115 18.07 -2.55 -19.76
CA GLU A 115 18.48 -3.45 -18.70
C GLU A 115 19.89 -3.12 -18.22
N ARG A 116 20.07 -3.08 -16.92
CA ARG A 116 21.37 -2.85 -16.29
C ARG A 116 21.61 -3.95 -15.26
N VAL A 117 22.88 -4.30 -15.10
CA VAL A 117 23.30 -5.09 -13.95
C VAL A 117 23.16 -4.20 -12.71
N VAL A 118 22.34 -4.61 -11.78
CA VAL A 118 22.11 -3.87 -10.55
C VAL A 118 23.00 -4.45 -9.47
N ALA A 119 23.82 -3.61 -8.85
CA ALA A 119 24.62 -4.04 -7.71
C ALA A 119 23.71 -4.35 -6.51
N ASP A 120 24.07 -5.38 -5.75
CA ASP A 120 23.35 -5.71 -4.52
C ASP A 120 23.59 -4.61 -3.49
N SER A 121 22.51 -4.01 -3.04
CA SER A 121 22.52 -3.04 -1.95
C SER A 121 21.89 -3.67 -0.72
N PRO A 122 22.56 -3.61 0.45
CA PRO A 122 21.98 -4.10 1.69
C PRO A 122 20.80 -3.25 2.15
N VAL A 123 20.60 -2.09 1.55
CA VAL A 123 19.51 -1.16 1.88
C VAL A 123 18.74 -0.83 0.63
N SER A 124 17.47 -1.17 0.60
CA SER A 124 16.53 -0.70 -0.42
C SER A 124 15.29 -0.11 0.25
N PHE A 125 14.68 0.91 -0.36
CA PHE A 125 13.42 1.46 0.10
C PHE A 125 12.21 0.63 -0.32
N GLY A 126 12.40 -0.36 -1.21
CA GLY A 126 11.36 -1.28 -1.66
C GLY A 126 10.11 -0.57 -2.19
N LEU A 127 10.29 0.46 -3.04
CA LEU A 127 9.17 1.21 -3.62
C LEU A 127 8.32 0.34 -4.53
N ASP A 128 8.92 -0.62 -5.21
CA ASP A 128 8.25 -1.66 -5.99
C ASP A 128 7.35 -2.52 -5.10
N TRP A 129 7.87 -2.96 -3.94
CA TRP A 129 7.08 -3.70 -2.96
C TRP A 129 5.92 -2.87 -2.40
N PHE A 130 6.16 -1.58 -2.10
CA PHE A 130 5.13 -0.67 -1.66
C PHE A 130 3.98 -0.57 -2.68
N VAL A 131 4.31 -0.33 -3.96
CA VAL A 131 3.30 -0.19 -5.02
C VAL A 131 2.54 -1.50 -5.22
N ILE A 132 3.24 -2.64 -5.26
CA ILE A 132 2.63 -3.96 -5.39
C ILE A 132 1.68 -4.23 -4.22
N SER A 133 2.15 -4.01 -2.98
CA SER A 133 1.34 -4.22 -1.77
C SER A 133 0.10 -3.34 -1.75
N LEU A 134 0.23 -2.07 -2.12
CA LEU A 134 -0.90 -1.14 -2.18
C LEU A 134 -1.92 -1.56 -3.22
N VAL A 135 -1.48 -1.83 -4.45
CA VAL A 135 -2.37 -2.22 -5.56
C VAL A 135 -3.05 -3.55 -5.26
N PHE A 136 -2.32 -4.53 -4.76
CA PHE A 136 -2.85 -5.85 -4.41
C PHE A 136 -3.86 -5.76 -3.26
N SER A 137 -3.56 -5.00 -2.21
CA SER A 137 -4.48 -4.75 -1.11
C SER A 137 -5.76 -4.05 -1.59
N MET A 138 -5.64 -3.04 -2.43
CA MET A 138 -6.80 -2.37 -3.04
C MET A 138 -7.65 -3.34 -3.88
N ALA A 139 -7.01 -4.17 -4.69
CA ALA A 139 -7.69 -5.11 -5.59
C ALA A 139 -8.48 -6.18 -4.82
N ILE A 140 -7.98 -6.61 -3.68
CA ILE A 140 -8.63 -7.63 -2.84
C ILE A 140 -9.64 -7.00 -1.87
N PHE A 141 -9.20 -6.05 -1.05
CA PHE A 141 -9.99 -5.60 0.09
C PHE A 141 -11.12 -4.66 -0.30
N ILE A 142 -10.96 -3.81 -1.32
CA ILE A 142 -12.05 -2.92 -1.75
C ILE A 142 -13.28 -3.72 -2.23
N PRO A 143 -13.16 -4.74 -3.10
CA PRO A 143 -14.30 -5.58 -3.47
C PRO A 143 -14.89 -6.36 -2.29
N LEU A 144 -14.03 -6.93 -1.43
CA LEU A 144 -14.49 -7.67 -0.25
C LEU A 144 -15.28 -6.78 0.71
N GLU A 145 -14.79 -5.58 1.00
CA GLU A 145 -15.51 -4.62 1.83
C GLU A 145 -16.81 -4.14 1.19
N LYS A 146 -16.88 -4.06 -0.13
CA LYS A 146 -18.14 -3.73 -0.80
C LYS A 146 -19.16 -4.86 -0.76
N ALA A 147 -18.69 -6.12 -0.83
CA ALA A 147 -19.56 -7.30 -0.82
C ALA A 147 -20.01 -7.69 0.60
N PHE A 148 -19.14 -7.53 1.60
CA PHE A 148 -19.36 -8.11 2.94
C PHE A 148 -19.33 -7.09 4.08
N ALA A 149 -19.27 -5.79 3.79
CA ALA A 149 -19.20 -4.77 4.85
C ALA A 149 -20.46 -4.75 5.72
N ARG A 150 -20.29 -4.85 7.01
CA ARG A 150 -21.37 -4.63 8.00
C ARG A 150 -21.85 -3.17 7.96
N HIS A 151 -20.94 -2.23 7.74
CA HIS A 151 -21.21 -0.80 7.62
C HIS A 151 -20.57 -0.30 6.33
N PRO A 152 -21.36 0.00 5.28
CA PRO A 152 -20.82 0.43 4.00
C PRO A 152 -20.12 1.79 4.14
N LEU A 153 -18.84 1.83 3.78
CA LEU A 153 -18.02 3.04 3.75
C LEU A 153 -17.72 3.43 2.30
N ALA A 154 -17.53 4.73 2.07
CA ALA A 154 -16.99 5.20 0.81
C ALA A 154 -15.52 4.78 0.68
N VAL A 155 -15.06 4.38 -0.51
CA VAL A 155 -13.66 3.98 -0.76
C VAL A 155 -12.68 5.09 -0.35
N MET A 156 -13.05 6.35 -0.63
CA MET A 156 -12.27 7.52 -0.18
C MET A 156 -13.02 8.24 0.94
N ARG A 157 -13.17 7.54 2.07
CA ARG A 157 -13.82 8.09 3.26
C ARG A 157 -13.00 9.22 3.91
N PRO A 158 -13.59 10.03 4.79
CA PRO A 158 -12.82 11.00 5.58
C PRO A 158 -11.66 10.31 6.32
N GLY A 159 -10.46 10.88 6.20
CA GLY A 159 -9.24 10.34 6.83
C GLY A 159 -8.39 9.39 5.96
N TRP A 160 -8.84 8.97 4.76
CA TRP A 160 -8.08 8.07 3.90
C TRP A 160 -6.66 8.57 3.56
N ARG A 161 -6.48 9.89 3.44
CA ARG A 161 -5.15 10.47 3.18
C ARG A 161 -4.19 10.26 4.35
N THR A 162 -4.69 10.42 5.57
CA THR A 162 -3.92 10.14 6.78
C THR A 162 -3.52 8.67 6.83
N ASP A 163 -4.46 7.76 6.54
CA ASP A 163 -4.19 6.33 6.54
C ASP A 163 -3.19 5.93 5.45
N LEU A 164 -3.31 6.50 4.26
CA LEU A 164 -2.34 6.28 3.18
C LEU A 164 -0.94 6.81 3.57
N THR A 165 -0.86 7.94 4.27
CA THR A 165 0.41 8.45 4.78
C THR A 165 1.02 7.49 5.79
N TYR A 166 0.23 6.95 6.72
CA TYR A 166 0.70 5.94 7.67
C TYR A 166 1.09 4.65 6.96
N PHE A 167 0.35 4.20 5.96
CA PHE A 167 0.71 3.04 5.15
C PHE A 167 2.10 3.22 4.51
N PHE A 168 2.37 4.38 3.93
CA PHE A 168 3.68 4.70 3.36
C PHE A 168 4.79 4.79 4.42
N VAL A 169 4.55 5.51 5.52
CA VAL A 169 5.53 5.65 6.61
C VAL A 169 5.82 4.29 7.26
N SER A 170 4.80 3.48 7.51
CA SER A 170 4.96 2.12 8.04
C SER A 170 5.77 1.25 7.10
N HIS A 171 5.55 1.35 5.79
CA HIS A 171 6.35 0.65 4.80
C HIS A 171 7.84 1.02 4.88
N LEU A 172 8.16 2.32 4.93
CA LEU A 172 9.55 2.77 5.06
C LEU A 172 10.19 2.29 6.39
N LEU A 173 9.44 2.35 7.49
CA LEU A 173 9.90 1.85 8.79
C LEU A 173 10.14 0.35 8.77
N ILE A 174 9.29 -0.43 8.11
CA ILE A 174 9.49 -1.88 7.95
C ILE A 174 10.81 -2.16 7.21
N GLN A 175 11.10 -1.46 6.12
CA GLN A 175 12.36 -1.63 5.38
C GLN A 175 13.58 -1.32 6.26
N PHE A 176 13.50 -0.25 7.05
CA PHE A 176 14.55 0.08 8.01
C PHE A 176 14.70 -1.00 9.11
N PHE A 177 13.60 -1.50 9.66
CA PHE A 177 13.62 -2.56 10.66
C PHE A 177 14.11 -3.89 10.09
N LEU A 178 13.80 -4.23 8.85
CA LEU A 178 14.32 -5.43 8.19
C LEU A 178 15.84 -5.39 8.08
N LEU A 179 16.43 -4.25 7.72
CA LEU A 179 17.87 -4.07 7.74
C LEU A 179 18.45 -4.31 9.14
N PHE A 180 17.86 -3.68 10.15
CA PHE A 180 18.31 -3.83 11.54
C PHE A 180 18.18 -5.29 12.03
N THR A 181 17.04 -5.93 11.76
CA THR A 181 16.83 -7.33 12.17
C THR A 181 17.77 -8.28 11.45
N ASN A 182 18.12 -8.02 10.20
CA ASN A 182 19.11 -8.82 9.47
C ASN A 182 20.49 -8.74 10.15
N ILE A 183 20.96 -7.54 10.49
CA ILE A 183 22.22 -7.36 11.23
C ILE A 183 22.18 -8.08 12.59
N VAL A 184 21.10 -7.94 13.33
CA VAL A 184 20.93 -8.62 14.63
C VAL A 184 20.96 -10.14 14.45
N GLN A 185 20.28 -10.67 13.45
CA GLN A 185 20.20 -12.10 13.19
C GLN A 185 21.56 -12.67 12.73
N THR A 186 22.23 -12.02 11.80
CA THR A 186 23.46 -12.53 11.19
C THR A 186 24.68 -12.36 12.07
N ASP A 187 24.78 -11.25 12.79
CA ASP A 187 26.00 -10.89 13.51
C ASP A 187 25.86 -11.13 15.03
N TRP A 188 24.75 -10.68 15.64
CA TRP A 188 24.59 -10.73 17.09
C TRP A 188 24.00 -12.05 17.57
N LEU A 189 23.10 -12.66 16.80
CA LEU A 189 22.45 -13.92 17.15
C LEU A 189 22.98 -15.13 16.38
N ALA A 190 24.09 -14.98 15.66
CA ALA A 190 24.72 -16.08 14.91
C ALA A 190 24.98 -17.30 15.79
N TRP A 191 25.31 -17.08 17.06
CA TRP A 191 25.52 -18.14 18.05
C TRP A 191 24.26 -18.97 18.37
N ALA A 192 23.09 -18.40 18.20
CA ALA A 192 21.82 -19.08 18.45
C ALA A 192 21.36 -19.94 17.24
N HIS A 193 22.06 -19.84 16.12
CA HIS A 193 21.75 -20.64 14.92
C HIS A 193 22.14 -22.11 15.19
N SER A 194 21.14 -22.98 15.21
CA SER A 194 21.33 -24.41 15.40
C SER A 194 21.06 -25.15 14.09
N ALA A 195 22.12 -25.76 13.53
CA ALA A 195 21.99 -26.60 12.35
C ALA A 195 20.97 -27.74 12.53
N SER A 196 20.91 -28.32 13.72
CA SER A 196 19.95 -29.39 14.03
C SER A 196 18.52 -28.92 14.01
N VAL A 197 18.24 -27.73 14.53
CA VAL A 197 16.89 -27.12 14.49
C VAL A 197 16.51 -26.77 13.05
N THR A 198 17.44 -26.23 12.26
CA THR A 198 17.22 -25.92 10.86
C THR A 198 16.91 -27.17 10.06
N LEU A 199 17.70 -28.24 10.19
CA LEU A 199 17.48 -29.51 9.51
C LEU A 199 16.15 -30.16 9.93
N PHE A 200 15.80 -30.10 11.21
CA PHE A 200 14.51 -30.57 11.70
C PHE A 200 13.36 -29.78 11.04
N ALA A 201 13.42 -28.46 11.05
CA ALA A 201 12.39 -27.61 10.42
C ALA A 201 12.25 -27.92 8.90
N GLN A 202 13.37 -28.06 8.20
CA GLN A 202 13.39 -28.39 6.77
C GLN A 202 12.88 -29.82 6.47
N SER A 203 12.96 -30.74 7.43
CA SER A 203 12.41 -32.10 7.28
C SER A 203 10.88 -32.15 7.37
N LEU A 204 10.25 -31.11 7.89
CA LEU A 204 8.80 -31.05 7.99
C LEU A 204 8.15 -30.73 6.62
N PRO A 205 6.95 -31.23 6.34
CA PRO A 205 6.16 -30.82 5.19
C PRO A 205 5.96 -29.30 5.18
N ILE A 206 5.98 -28.68 3.99
CA ILE A 206 5.89 -27.21 3.84
C ILE A 206 4.68 -26.59 4.55
N TRP A 207 3.54 -27.28 4.54
CA TRP A 207 2.34 -26.80 5.24
C TRP A 207 2.52 -26.77 6.78
N MET A 208 3.27 -27.71 7.35
CA MET A 208 3.60 -27.69 8.79
C MET A 208 4.56 -26.54 9.12
N GLN A 209 5.56 -26.32 8.27
CA GLN A 209 6.46 -25.17 8.41
C GLN A 209 5.66 -23.87 8.39
N PHE A 210 4.75 -23.72 7.41
CA PHE A 210 3.87 -22.56 7.29
C PHE A 210 3.00 -22.36 8.55
N LEU A 211 2.31 -23.40 9.01
CA LEU A 211 1.47 -23.30 10.22
C LEU A 211 2.29 -22.95 11.46
N ALA A 212 3.48 -23.53 11.61
CA ALA A 212 4.37 -23.21 12.73
C ALA A 212 4.82 -21.73 12.68
N CYS A 213 5.21 -21.23 11.51
CA CYS A 213 5.59 -19.83 11.34
C CYS A 213 4.41 -18.89 11.65
N VAL A 214 3.21 -19.18 11.14
CA VAL A 214 2.00 -18.38 11.42
C VAL A 214 1.69 -18.38 12.91
N PHE A 215 1.70 -19.55 13.56
CA PHE A 215 1.42 -19.68 14.98
C PHE A 215 2.42 -18.91 15.86
N ILE A 216 3.72 -19.05 15.57
CA ILE A 216 4.77 -18.33 16.30
C ILE A 216 4.65 -16.82 16.09
N ALA A 217 4.46 -16.38 14.86
CA ALA A 217 4.28 -14.96 14.53
C ALA A 217 3.07 -14.36 15.25
N ASP A 218 1.92 -15.05 15.22
CA ASP A 218 0.68 -14.64 15.89
C ASP A 218 0.85 -14.59 17.42
N LEU A 219 1.54 -15.56 17.98
CA LEU A 219 1.84 -15.58 19.42
C LEU A 219 2.64 -14.36 19.85
N PHE A 220 3.74 -14.07 19.14
CA PHE A 220 4.55 -12.87 19.40
C PHE A 220 3.76 -11.58 19.19
N GLN A 221 3.01 -11.50 18.11
CA GLN A 221 2.15 -10.37 17.81
C GLN A 221 1.12 -10.14 18.94
N SER A 222 0.44 -11.19 19.39
CA SER A 222 -0.57 -11.10 20.43
C SER A 222 0.01 -10.66 21.78
N VAL A 223 1.16 -11.20 22.16
CA VAL A 223 1.87 -10.82 23.40
C VAL A 223 2.33 -9.36 23.32
N THR A 224 2.95 -8.97 22.22
CA THR A 224 3.45 -7.60 22.00
C THR A 224 2.30 -6.59 21.97
N HIS A 225 1.21 -6.92 21.28
CA HIS A 225 0.01 -6.08 21.21
C HIS A 225 -0.61 -5.88 22.60
N ARG A 226 -0.74 -6.95 23.38
CA ARG A 226 -1.21 -6.86 24.76
C ARG A 226 -0.30 -5.97 25.61
N TRP A 227 1.01 -6.04 25.41
CA TRP A 227 1.96 -5.20 26.10
C TRP A 227 1.81 -3.73 25.73
N TYR A 228 1.55 -3.42 24.46
CA TYR A 228 1.26 -2.05 24.01
C TYR A 228 0.04 -1.46 24.69
N HIS A 229 -0.98 -2.27 24.96
CA HIS A 229 -2.15 -1.85 25.73
C HIS A 229 -1.90 -1.72 27.22
N SER A 230 -0.97 -2.47 27.78
CA SER A 230 -0.71 -2.52 29.23
C SER A 230 0.29 -1.48 29.71
N ASN A 231 1.17 -1.01 28.82
CA ASN A 231 2.23 -0.08 29.19
C ASN A 231 1.87 1.35 28.73
N PRO A 232 1.79 2.33 29.67
CA PRO A 232 1.38 3.71 29.33
C PRO A 232 2.31 4.43 28.34
N TRP A 233 3.60 4.05 28.30
CA TRP A 233 4.56 4.65 27.38
C TRP A 233 4.33 4.16 25.96
N PHE A 234 4.17 2.86 25.77
CA PHE A 234 3.87 2.27 24.46
C PHE A 234 2.46 2.62 23.98
N TRP A 235 1.50 2.76 24.89
CA TRP A 235 0.16 3.21 24.56
C TRP A 235 0.12 4.57 23.85
N LYS A 236 1.05 5.48 24.15
CA LYS A 236 1.12 6.78 23.48
C LYS A 236 1.30 6.66 21.96
N PHE A 237 2.04 5.65 21.52
CA PHE A 237 2.24 5.36 20.10
C PHE A 237 1.09 4.49 19.57
N HIS A 238 0.73 3.45 20.30
CA HIS A 238 -0.27 2.49 19.88
C HIS A 238 -1.70 3.08 19.83
N SER A 239 -1.99 4.10 20.62
CA SER A 239 -3.25 4.83 20.57
C SER A 239 -3.52 5.51 19.21
N ILE A 240 -2.48 5.78 18.43
CA ILE A 240 -2.61 6.28 17.05
C ILE A 240 -3.28 5.24 16.18
N HIS A 241 -2.88 3.97 16.31
CA HIS A 241 -3.53 2.84 15.64
C HIS A 241 -5.03 2.77 15.96
N HIS A 242 -5.41 3.02 17.21
CA HIS A 242 -6.81 3.05 17.65
C HIS A 242 -7.55 4.39 17.38
N SER A 243 -6.90 5.37 16.76
CA SER A 243 -7.49 6.70 16.53
C SER A 243 -8.44 6.78 15.34
N SER A 244 -8.49 5.75 14.49
CA SER A 244 -9.36 5.75 13.32
C SER A 244 -10.84 5.65 13.71
N LYS A 245 -11.64 6.61 13.25
CA LYS A 245 -13.10 6.60 13.45
C LYS A 245 -13.85 5.67 12.49
N ASN A 246 -13.21 5.34 11.39
CA ASN A 246 -13.78 4.49 10.34
C ASN A 246 -12.79 3.37 10.05
N MET A 247 -13.21 2.15 10.24
CA MET A 247 -12.38 0.97 10.03
C MET A 247 -12.62 0.42 8.63
N ASP A 248 -11.58 0.45 7.82
CA ASP A 248 -11.47 -0.21 6.53
C ASP A 248 -10.06 -0.82 6.41
N TRP A 249 -9.78 -1.46 5.29
CA TRP A 249 -8.49 -2.12 5.06
C TRP A 249 -7.28 -1.17 5.23
N LEU A 250 -7.43 0.09 4.86
CA LEU A 250 -6.36 1.08 4.94
C LEU A 250 -6.14 1.62 6.36
N ALA A 251 -7.20 1.64 7.18
CA ALA A 251 -7.14 2.11 8.57
C ALA A 251 -6.22 1.27 9.46
N GLY A 252 -6.03 -0.01 9.14
CA GLY A 252 -5.13 -0.91 9.85
C GLY A 252 -3.65 -0.49 9.81
N SER A 253 -3.31 0.43 8.92
CA SER A 253 -1.92 0.92 8.75
C SER A 253 -1.52 2.05 9.70
N ARG A 254 -2.43 2.59 10.50
CA ARG A 254 -2.11 3.63 11.51
C ARG A 254 -1.27 3.13 12.65
#